data_b3a20d46bead9eaba7d3d657f8c14af3
#
_entry.id   b3a20d46bead9eaba7d3d657f8c14af3
#
_cell.length_a   1.000
_cell.length_b   1.000
_cell.length_c   1.000
_cell.angle_alpha   90.00
_cell.angle_beta   90.00
_cell.angle_gamma   90.00
#
_symmetry.space_group_name_H-M   'P 1'
#
loop_
_entity.id
_entity.type
_entity.pdbx_description
1 polymer ?
#
loop_
_entity_poly.entity_id
_entity_poly.type
_entity_poly.pdbx_seq_one_letter_code
_entity_poly.pdbx_strand_id
1 'polypeptide(L)'
;MAEPYFIKAGLLPENPDEATRTWFAKVVALLAPSVNKLDELPERAGLIFKVDAAGALAAADNAEVLGGAKANEVLATFIEMAEADKSTMTPERFKAIMNDVKAKTETKGKDLFHPVRIVFTGSHSGPEFDKLIPILEEGSQLPLPVHVMNTQERIAAFKVARSAS
;
A
#
# COMPACT_ATOMS: atom_id res chain seq x y z
N MET A 1 23.41 2.11 -9.10
CA MET A 1 22.38 1.12 -9.18
C MET A 1 21.01 1.73 -9.48
N ALA A 2 19.97 1.45 -8.68
CA ALA A 2 18.63 2.00 -8.95
C ALA A 2 18.47 3.46 -8.52
N GLU A 3 19.29 3.93 -7.58
CA GLU A 3 19.20 5.26 -6.99
C GLU A 3 19.12 6.41 -8.02
N PRO A 4 20.01 6.46 -9.06
CA PRO A 4 19.93 7.54 -10.04
C PRO A 4 18.60 7.64 -10.79
N TYR A 5 17.96 6.51 -11.05
CA TYR A 5 16.65 6.49 -11.74
C TYR A 5 15.57 7.12 -10.88
N PHE A 6 15.62 6.90 -9.57
CA PHE A 6 14.65 7.48 -8.62
C PHE A 6 14.91 8.96 -8.38
N ILE A 7 16.17 9.39 -8.36
CA ILE A 7 16.52 10.80 -8.24
C ILE A 7 16.00 11.55 -9.48
N LYS A 8 16.23 11.02 -10.67
CA LYS A 8 15.75 11.60 -11.92
C LYS A 8 14.22 11.68 -11.97
N ALA A 9 13.54 10.69 -11.41
CA ALA A 9 12.08 10.66 -11.35
C ALA A 9 11.49 11.60 -10.29
N GLY A 10 12.33 12.24 -9.47
CA GLY A 10 11.88 13.14 -8.40
C GLY A 10 11.36 12.41 -7.16
N LEU A 11 11.74 11.15 -6.98
CA LEU A 11 11.28 10.31 -5.88
C LEU A 11 12.29 10.22 -4.73
N LEU A 12 13.56 10.51 -4.99
CA LEU A 12 14.63 10.55 -4.00
C LEU A 12 15.34 11.91 -4.06
N PRO A 13 15.86 12.41 -2.93
CA PRO A 13 16.72 13.60 -2.93
C PRO A 13 18.05 13.28 -3.61
N GLU A 14 18.75 14.31 -4.11
CA GLU A 14 20.02 14.14 -4.79
C GLU A 14 21.08 13.47 -3.93
N ASN A 15 21.08 13.77 -2.63
CA ASN A 15 22.03 13.20 -1.66
C ASN A 15 21.25 12.59 -0.50
N PRO A 16 20.70 11.37 -0.68
CA PRO A 16 19.94 10.73 0.39
C PRO A 16 20.82 10.46 1.60
N ASP A 17 20.28 10.66 2.80
CA ASP A 17 20.97 10.29 4.04
C ASP A 17 21.01 8.76 4.20
N GLU A 18 21.73 8.28 5.21
CA GLU A 18 21.90 6.85 5.47
C GLU A 18 20.56 6.16 5.72
N ALA A 19 19.68 6.78 6.51
CA ALA A 19 18.37 6.22 6.81
C ALA A 19 17.54 6.05 5.53
N THR A 20 17.55 7.06 4.66
CA THR A 20 16.84 7.02 3.38
C THR A 20 17.42 5.94 2.48
N ARG A 21 18.74 5.81 2.41
CA ARG A 21 19.39 4.76 1.60
C ARG A 21 19.07 3.36 2.10
N THR A 22 19.06 3.16 3.41
CA THR A 22 18.73 1.87 4.02
C THR A 22 17.28 1.49 3.68
N TRP A 23 16.36 2.44 3.81
CA TRP A 23 14.96 2.26 3.45
C TRP A 23 14.81 1.97 1.95
N PHE A 24 15.49 2.75 1.12
CA PHE A 24 15.43 2.60 -0.34
C PHE A 24 15.91 1.21 -0.78
N ALA A 25 16.91 0.65 -0.12
CA ALA A 25 17.38 -0.71 -0.39
C ALA A 25 16.26 -1.74 -0.17
N LYS A 26 15.42 -1.54 0.84
CA LYS A 26 14.26 -2.39 1.10
C LYS A 26 13.21 -2.27 -0.01
N VAL A 27 12.99 -1.04 -0.52
CA VAL A 27 12.07 -0.78 -1.64
C VAL A 27 12.54 -1.53 -2.89
N VAL A 28 13.81 -1.41 -3.22
CA VAL A 28 14.40 -2.08 -4.38
C VAL A 28 14.28 -3.60 -4.24
N ALA A 29 14.61 -4.15 -3.07
CA ALA A 29 14.51 -5.59 -2.82
C ALA A 29 13.07 -6.09 -2.98
N LEU A 30 12.09 -5.28 -2.57
CA LEU A 30 10.67 -5.62 -2.70
C LEU A 30 10.22 -5.65 -4.17
N LEU A 31 10.66 -4.68 -4.97
CA LEU A 31 10.17 -4.47 -6.32
C LEU A 31 10.98 -5.18 -7.42
N ALA A 32 12.26 -5.47 -7.15
CA ALA A 32 13.17 -6.05 -8.15
C ALA A 32 12.62 -7.30 -8.84
N PRO A 33 11.97 -8.25 -8.14
CA PRO A 33 11.43 -9.44 -8.80
C PRO A 33 10.33 -9.15 -9.85
N SER A 34 9.73 -7.96 -9.81
CA SER A 34 8.63 -7.59 -10.71
C SER A 34 9.09 -6.85 -11.98
N VAL A 35 10.40 -6.58 -12.12
CA VAL A 35 10.93 -5.83 -13.27
C VAL A 35 12.08 -6.59 -13.91
N ASN A 36 12.33 -6.30 -15.19
CA ASN A 36 13.46 -6.85 -15.93
C ASN A 36 14.67 -5.91 -15.98
N LYS A 37 14.40 -4.60 -15.87
CA LYS A 37 15.43 -3.55 -15.93
C LYS A 37 15.28 -2.57 -14.78
N LEU A 38 16.38 -1.99 -14.33
CA LEU A 38 16.38 -1.03 -13.23
C LEU A 38 15.59 0.25 -13.54
N ASP A 39 15.54 0.67 -14.80
CA ASP A 39 14.81 1.87 -15.20
C ASP A 39 13.28 1.70 -15.13
N GLU A 40 12.79 0.48 -14.98
CA GLU A 40 11.36 0.20 -14.77
C GLU A 40 10.94 0.39 -13.31
N LEU A 41 11.89 0.39 -12.38
CA LEU A 41 11.60 0.46 -10.95
C LEU A 41 10.82 1.70 -10.50
N PRO A 42 11.15 2.93 -10.99
CA PRO A 42 10.38 4.11 -10.58
C PRO A 42 8.88 4.01 -10.90
N GLU A 43 8.53 3.44 -12.04
CA GLU A 43 7.13 3.22 -12.40
C GLU A 43 6.48 2.18 -11.48
N ARG A 44 7.17 1.07 -11.24
CA ARG A 44 6.69 0.04 -10.31
C ARG A 44 6.52 0.55 -8.89
N ALA A 45 7.36 1.49 -8.49
CA ALA A 45 7.31 2.10 -7.18
C ALA A 45 6.10 3.04 -7.00
N GLY A 46 5.28 3.24 -8.03
CA GLY A 46 4.06 4.04 -7.94
C GLY A 46 3.14 3.61 -6.81
N LEU A 47 3.10 2.31 -6.49
CA LEU A 47 2.31 1.82 -5.36
C LEU A 47 2.80 2.35 -4.00
N ILE A 48 4.06 2.76 -3.91
CA ILE A 48 4.65 3.34 -2.70
C ILE A 48 4.54 4.87 -2.73
N PHE A 49 4.90 5.49 -3.85
CA PHE A 49 5.06 6.95 -3.96
C PHE A 49 3.83 7.69 -4.48
N LYS A 50 2.95 7.03 -5.25
CA LYS A 50 1.89 7.72 -6.01
C LYS A 50 0.53 6.99 -5.92
N VAL A 51 0.18 6.46 -4.77
CA VAL A 51 -1.11 5.78 -4.62
C VAL A 51 -2.25 6.79 -4.78
N ASP A 52 -3.28 6.40 -5.53
CA ASP A 52 -4.47 7.22 -5.81
C ASP A 52 -5.73 6.40 -5.51
N ALA A 53 -6.39 6.72 -4.41
CA ALA A 53 -7.57 5.99 -3.97
C ALA A 53 -8.75 6.11 -4.95
N ALA A 54 -8.99 7.30 -5.50
CA ALA A 54 -10.06 7.51 -6.47
C ALA A 54 -9.80 6.73 -7.75
N GLY A 55 -8.56 6.76 -8.23
CA GLY A 55 -8.13 5.98 -9.40
C GLY A 55 -8.24 4.49 -9.17
N ALA A 56 -7.91 4.02 -7.96
CA ALA A 56 -8.03 2.61 -7.59
C ALA A 56 -9.48 2.13 -7.64
N LEU A 57 -10.41 2.96 -7.13
CA LEU A 57 -11.83 2.64 -7.16
C LEU A 57 -12.40 2.62 -8.59
N ALA A 58 -11.86 3.44 -9.48
CA ALA A 58 -12.30 3.54 -10.87
C ALA A 58 -11.60 2.54 -11.81
N ALA A 59 -10.51 1.90 -11.36
CA ALA A 59 -9.72 1.02 -12.20
C ALA A 59 -10.52 -0.24 -12.63
N ALA A 60 -10.52 -0.52 -13.91
CA ALA A 60 -11.23 -1.67 -14.48
C ALA A 60 -10.73 -2.99 -13.89
N ASP A 61 -9.44 -3.10 -13.66
CA ASP A 61 -8.82 -4.31 -13.07
C ASP A 61 -9.32 -4.61 -11.67
N ASN A 62 -9.77 -3.58 -10.93
CA ASN A 62 -10.26 -3.74 -9.57
C ASN A 62 -11.78 -3.94 -9.49
N ALA A 63 -12.49 -3.70 -10.60
CA ALA A 63 -13.95 -3.73 -10.62
C ALA A 63 -14.53 -5.06 -10.17
N GLU A 64 -13.96 -6.17 -10.61
CA GLU A 64 -14.41 -7.51 -10.22
C GLU A 64 -14.23 -7.75 -8.72
N VAL A 65 -13.09 -7.36 -8.18
CA VAL A 65 -12.78 -7.51 -6.76
C VAL A 65 -13.72 -6.65 -5.92
N LEU A 66 -13.87 -5.37 -6.27
CA LEU A 66 -14.72 -4.43 -5.54
C LEU A 66 -16.21 -4.75 -5.65
N GLY A 67 -16.61 -5.39 -6.75
CA GLY A 67 -17.98 -5.86 -6.97
C GLY A 67 -18.30 -7.22 -6.36
N GLY A 68 -17.33 -7.86 -5.70
CA GLY A 68 -17.53 -9.16 -5.06
C GLY A 68 -18.59 -9.12 -3.98
N ALA A 69 -19.26 -10.26 -3.74
CA ALA A 69 -20.40 -10.34 -2.81
C ALA A 69 -20.06 -9.86 -1.38
N LYS A 70 -18.83 -10.09 -0.94
CA LYS A 70 -18.37 -9.74 0.41
C LYS A 70 -17.42 -8.52 0.45
N ALA A 71 -17.06 -7.96 -0.72
CA ALA A 71 -16.04 -6.90 -0.79
C ALA A 71 -16.41 -5.68 0.06
N ASN A 72 -17.64 -5.20 -0.03
CA ASN A 72 -18.07 -4.04 0.77
C ASN A 72 -18.04 -4.31 2.27
N GLU A 73 -18.43 -5.51 2.67
CA GLU A 73 -18.42 -5.93 4.08
C GLU A 73 -16.98 -6.02 4.59
N VAL A 74 -16.08 -6.62 3.81
CA VAL A 74 -14.65 -6.72 4.15
C VAL A 74 -14.05 -5.33 4.31
N LEU A 75 -14.27 -4.46 3.34
CA LEU A 75 -13.74 -3.09 3.36
C LEU A 75 -14.26 -2.29 4.55
N ALA A 76 -15.57 -2.31 4.78
CA ALA A 76 -16.18 -1.58 5.90
C ALA A 76 -15.63 -2.07 7.24
N THR A 77 -15.56 -3.38 7.42
CA THR A 77 -15.08 -3.99 8.67
C THR A 77 -13.60 -3.70 8.88
N PHE A 78 -12.79 -3.85 7.83
CA PHE A 78 -11.35 -3.56 7.91
C PHE A 78 -11.08 -2.11 8.28
N ILE A 79 -11.74 -1.16 7.60
CA ILE A 79 -11.56 0.27 7.85
C ILE A 79 -11.98 0.61 9.29
N GLU A 80 -13.11 0.10 9.74
CA GLU A 80 -13.60 0.32 11.10
C GLU A 80 -12.58 -0.15 12.14
N MET A 81 -12.08 -1.37 11.99
CA MET A 81 -11.11 -1.94 12.93
C MET A 81 -9.76 -1.22 12.90
N ALA A 82 -9.30 -0.85 11.72
CA ALA A 82 -8.03 -0.13 11.59
C ALA A 82 -8.11 1.27 12.18
N GLU A 83 -9.25 1.94 12.07
CA GLU A 83 -9.46 3.29 12.60
C GLU A 83 -9.78 3.31 14.10
N ALA A 84 -10.19 2.19 14.66
CA ALA A 84 -10.49 2.09 16.10
C ALA A 84 -9.25 2.34 16.96
N ASP A 85 -8.06 2.08 16.41
CA ASP A 85 -6.79 2.30 17.08
C ASP A 85 -5.83 2.94 16.07
N LYS A 86 -5.41 4.16 16.35
CA LYS A 86 -4.54 4.98 15.48
C LYS A 86 -3.05 4.73 15.71
N SER A 87 -2.67 3.69 16.45
CA SER A 87 -1.27 3.34 16.62
C SER A 87 -0.65 2.93 15.28
N THR A 88 0.68 2.99 15.20
CA THR A 88 1.44 2.59 14.03
C THR A 88 1.06 1.16 13.62
N MET A 89 0.77 0.99 12.34
CA MET A 89 0.49 -0.33 11.81
C MET A 89 1.77 -1.17 11.79
N THR A 90 1.66 -2.40 12.25
CA THR A 90 2.74 -3.38 12.17
C THR A 90 2.20 -4.62 11.46
N PRO A 91 3.07 -5.49 10.92
CA PRO A 91 2.60 -6.76 10.34
C PRO A 91 1.78 -7.60 11.33
N GLU A 92 2.18 -7.61 12.61
CA GLU A 92 1.46 -8.35 13.66
C GLU A 92 0.08 -7.78 13.92
N ARG A 93 -0.03 -6.44 14.01
CA ARG A 93 -1.31 -5.75 14.18
C ARG A 93 -2.21 -5.97 12.97
N PHE A 94 -1.65 -5.87 11.77
CA PHE A 94 -2.39 -6.12 10.54
C PHE A 94 -2.94 -7.55 10.51
N LYS A 95 -2.13 -8.52 10.87
CA LYS A 95 -2.55 -9.93 10.92
C LYS A 95 -3.70 -10.14 11.90
N ALA A 96 -3.63 -9.50 13.08
CA ALA A 96 -4.69 -9.58 14.07
C ALA A 96 -6.00 -8.97 13.54
N ILE A 97 -5.93 -7.80 12.90
CA ILE A 97 -7.09 -7.16 12.29
C ILE A 97 -7.69 -8.07 11.21
N MET A 98 -6.86 -8.64 10.34
CA MET A 98 -7.34 -9.50 9.26
C MET A 98 -7.98 -10.79 9.79
N ASN A 99 -7.49 -11.34 10.88
CA ASN A 99 -8.13 -12.49 11.52
C ASN A 99 -9.53 -12.14 12.03
N ASP A 100 -9.70 -10.95 12.59
CA ASP A 100 -11.00 -10.48 13.07
C ASP A 100 -11.96 -10.18 11.92
N VAL A 101 -11.45 -9.57 10.84
CA VAL A 101 -12.24 -9.31 9.62
C VAL A 101 -12.70 -10.64 9.01
N LYS A 102 -11.78 -11.60 8.92
CA LYS A 102 -12.09 -12.95 8.42
C LYS A 102 -13.24 -13.58 9.20
N ALA A 103 -13.17 -13.52 10.52
CA ALA A 103 -14.22 -14.10 11.38
C ALA A 103 -15.55 -13.39 11.24
N LYS A 104 -15.55 -12.05 11.20
CA LYS A 104 -16.77 -11.26 11.10
C LYS A 104 -17.45 -11.34 9.74
N THR A 105 -16.68 -11.41 8.67
CA THR A 105 -17.23 -11.40 7.30
C THR A 105 -17.35 -12.80 6.72
N GLU A 106 -16.83 -13.80 7.40
CA GLU A 106 -16.82 -15.20 6.95
C GLU A 106 -16.16 -15.34 5.57
N THR A 107 -15.06 -14.59 5.35
CA THR A 107 -14.29 -14.61 4.11
C THR A 107 -12.90 -15.20 4.33
N LYS A 108 -12.24 -15.59 3.25
CA LYS A 108 -10.87 -16.10 3.27
C LYS A 108 -10.23 -15.93 1.90
N GLY A 109 -8.89 -16.06 1.85
CA GLY A 109 -8.14 -16.02 0.60
C GLY A 109 -8.34 -14.71 -0.15
N LYS A 110 -8.60 -14.79 -1.44
CA LYS A 110 -8.75 -13.63 -2.32
C LYS A 110 -9.88 -12.70 -1.90
N ASP A 111 -10.99 -13.24 -1.49
CA ASP A 111 -12.17 -12.45 -1.09
C ASP A 111 -11.88 -11.58 0.14
N LEU A 112 -10.96 -12.03 0.99
CA LEU A 112 -10.52 -11.29 2.17
C LEU A 112 -9.40 -10.30 1.83
N PHE A 113 -8.35 -10.75 1.15
CA PHE A 113 -7.11 -9.97 1.00
C PHE A 113 -7.08 -9.03 -0.20
N HIS A 114 -7.72 -9.36 -1.31
CA HIS A 114 -7.69 -8.51 -2.50
C HIS A 114 -8.34 -7.14 -2.29
N PRO A 115 -9.51 -7.02 -1.64
CA PRO A 115 -10.06 -5.70 -1.35
C PRO A 115 -9.15 -4.84 -0.47
N VAL A 116 -8.55 -5.43 0.55
CA VAL A 116 -7.64 -4.73 1.47
C VAL A 116 -6.36 -4.29 0.75
N ARG A 117 -5.86 -5.13 -0.16
CA ARG A 117 -4.68 -4.78 -0.95
C ARG A 117 -4.92 -3.54 -1.81
N ILE A 118 -6.12 -3.40 -2.37
CA ILE A 118 -6.50 -2.20 -3.13
C ILE A 118 -6.41 -0.95 -2.25
N VAL A 119 -6.81 -1.02 -0.99
CA VAL A 119 -6.70 0.09 -0.04
C VAL A 119 -5.25 0.57 0.09
N PHE A 120 -4.32 -0.36 0.18
CA PHE A 120 -2.91 -0.02 0.42
C PHE A 120 -2.12 0.33 -0.84
N THR A 121 -2.40 -0.32 -1.96
CA THR A 121 -1.55 -0.19 -3.15
C THR A 121 -2.28 0.31 -4.39
N GLY A 122 -3.60 0.36 -4.36
CA GLY A 122 -4.40 0.71 -5.53
C GLY A 122 -4.60 -0.46 -6.49
N SER A 123 -4.11 -1.65 -6.16
CA SER A 123 -4.24 -2.85 -6.98
C SER A 123 -4.57 -4.07 -6.12
N HIS A 124 -5.35 -5.00 -6.68
CA HIS A 124 -5.68 -6.24 -5.99
C HIS A 124 -4.52 -7.24 -5.95
N SER A 125 -3.43 -6.97 -6.64
CA SER A 125 -2.21 -7.77 -6.62
C SER A 125 -1.02 -6.90 -6.23
N GLY A 126 0.05 -7.50 -5.73
CA GLY A 126 1.24 -6.74 -5.34
C GLY A 126 2.08 -7.46 -4.29
N PRO A 127 3.00 -6.73 -3.65
CA PRO A 127 3.93 -7.32 -2.68
C PRO A 127 3.23 -7.79 -1.41
N GLU A 128 3.89 -8.65 -0.67
CA GLU A 128 3.39 -9.18 0.60
C GLU A 128 3.22 -8.07 1.63
N PHE A 129 2.13 -8.14 2.41
CA PHE A 129 1.81 -7.12 3.41
C PHE A 129 2.88 -6.97 4.49
N ASP A 130 3.46 -8.08 4.95
CA ASP A 130 4.46 -8.06 6.02
C ASP A 130 5.76 -7.37 5.60
N LYS A 131 6.03 -7.28 4.30
CA LYS A 131 7.16 -6.53 3.76
C LYS A 131 6.77 -5.10 3.42
N LEU A 132 5.58 -4.90 2.88
CA LEU A 132 5.09 -3.59 2.45
C LEU A 132 4.80 -2.65 3.63
N ILE A 133 4.15 -3.13 4.68
CA ILE A 133 3.75 -2.29 5.82
C ILE A 133 4.93 -1.55 6.44
N PRO A 134 6.05 -2.22 6.80
CA PRO A 134 7.20 -1.49 7.35
C PRO A 134 7.77 -0.44 6.40
N ILE A 135 7.79 -0.73 5.10
CA ILE A 135 8.27 0.21 4.09
C ILE A 135 7.41 1.47 4.06
N LEU A 136 6.09 1.32 4.09
CA LEU A 136 5.18 2.48 4.10
C LEU A 136 5.31 3.30 5.38
N GLU A 137 5.38 2.64 6.54
CA GLU A 137 5.47 3.33 7.82
C GLU A 137 6.81 4.06 7.97
N GLU A 138 7.92 3.43 7.62
CA GLU A 138 9.24 4.06 7.64
C GLU A 138 9.34 5.19 6.61
N GLY A 139 8.88 4.94 5.39
CA GLY A 139 8.95 5.93 4.31
C GLY A 139 8.21 7.23 4.62
N SER A 140 7.11 7.15 5.36
CA SER A 140 6.34 8.33 5.74
C SER A 140 7.08 9.26 6.69
N GLN A 141 8.14 8.78 7.36
CA GLN A 141 8.95 9.55 8.31
C GLN A 141 10.23 10.11 7.69
N LEU A 142 10.52 9.81 6.42
CA LEU A 142 11.77 10.21 5.78
C LEU A 142 11.62 11.53 5.01
N PRO A 143 12.73 12.31 4.87
CA PRO A 143 12.71 13.59 4.13
C PRO A 143 12.76 13.36 2.62
N LEU A 144 11.68 12.83 2.06
CA LEU A 144 11.58 12.53 0.63
C LEU A 144 10.92 13.68 -0.14
N PRO A 145 11.28 13.89 -1.43
CA PRO A 145 10.65 14.91 -2.27
C PRO A 145 9.14 14.72 -2.42
N VAL A 146 8.70 13.45 -2.39
CA VAL A 146 7.29 13.08 -2.44
C VAL A 146 6.94 12.36 -1.14
N HIS A 147 5.90 12.79 -0.46
CA HIS A 147 5.47 12.14 0.78
C HIS A 147 4.96 10.73 0.50
N VAL A 148 5.52 9.75 1.19
CA VAL A 148 5.03 8.36 1.15
C VAL A 148 3.92 8.25 2.20
N MET A 149 2.69 8.03 1.76
CA MET A 149 1.56 7.85 2.67
C MET A 149 1.72 6.55 3.46
N ASN A 150 1.59 6.64 4.78
CA ASN A 150 1.59 5.44 5.61
C ASN A 150 0.24 4.71 5.51
N THR A 151 0.10 3.59 6.21
CA THR A 151 -1.11 2.77 6.11
C THR A 151 -2.35 3.51 6.60
N GLN A 152 -2.26 4.29 7.68
CA GLN A 152 -3.40 5.05 8.21
C GLN A 152 -3.85 6.13 7.22
N GLU A 153 -2.90 6.81 6.59
CA GLU A 153 -3.21 7.82 5.57
C GLU A 153 -3.89 7.20 4.35
N ARG A 154 -3.44 6.02 3.94
CA ARG A 154 -4.02 5.29 2.80
C ARG A 154 -5.43 4.80 3.10
N ILE A 155 -5.67 4.32 4.31
CA ILE A 155 -6.99 3.91 4.76
C ILE A 155 -7.95 5.11 4.77
N ALA A 156 -7.51 6.24 5.31
CA ALA A 156 -8.31 7.46 5.37
C ALA A 156 -8.64 7.99 3.96
N ALA A 157 -7.66 8.02 3.06
CA ALA A 157 -7.85 8.46 1.68
C ALA A 157 -8.84 7.56 0.93
N PHE A 158 -8.71 6.25 1.11
CA PHE A 158 -9.61 5.29 0.48
C PHE A 158 -11.04 5.42 0.99
N LYS A 159 -11.20 5.62 2.29
CA LYS A 159 -12.51 5.81 2.92
C LYS A 159 -13.21 7.05 2.34
N VAL A 160 -12.49 8.16 2.23
CA VAL A 160 -13.03 9.41 1.66
C VAL A 160 -13.43 9.21 0.20
N ALA A 161 -12.56 8.63 -0.61
CA ALA A 161 -12.83 8.38 -2.03
C ALA A 161 -14.02 7.45 -2.23
N ARG A 162 -14.14 6.43 -1.40
CA ARG A 162 -15.23 5.47 -1.44
C ARG A 162 -16.58 6.12 -1.09
N SER A 163 -16.58 7.03 -0.13
CA SER A 163 -17.78 7.77 0.27
C SER A 163 -18.25 8.75 -0.80
N ALA A 164 -17.33 9.24 -1.63
CA ALA A 164 -17.61 10.21 -2.69
C ALA A 164 -18.09 9.56 -4.00
N SER A 165 -17.94 8.24 -4.14
CA SER A 165 -18.29 7.52 -5.38
C SER A 165 -19.71 6.95 -5.37
#